data_a02fa7627ff6802e353f59978d49c1c3
#
_entry.id   a02fa7627ff6802e353f59978d49c1c3
#
_cell.length_a   1.000
_cell.length_b   1.000
_cell.length_c   1.000
_cell.angle_alpha   90.00
_cell.angle_beta   90.00
_cell.angle_gamma   90.00
#
_symmetry.space_group_name_H-M   'P 1'
#
loop_
_entity.id
_entity.type
_entity.pdbx_description
1 polymer ?
#
loop_
_entity_poly.entity_id
_entity_poly.type
_entity_poly.pdbx_seq_one_letter_code
_entity_poly.pdbx_strand_id
1 'polypeptide(L)'
;MTVNLPEILFVPALRKADSDASGFELLKAVSPEGVSVPIAFTKLEFLQHFAEATGLTGHQPPIGHVQVPAGTLLQQLAESGEPEVCIDPLQESEARLSYTNNGVLSQQIAEENAVFEIETPKVPLDEQHVERLRKVAASLPHVQRVWLMEMAIRDSADDNKLPIPRPLLVVEQDIDEKHDEFQDTWMELGDQWCEHLPRGTAVNMLPHNAPPVKDRLVDSCVVYSRES
;
A
#
# COMPACT_ATOMS: atom_id res chain seq x y z
N MET A 1 -3.14 -3.33 -9.90
CA MET A 1 -4.42 -3.75 -9.27
C MET A 1 -4.74 -2.84 -8.12
N THR A 2 -5.85 -2.12 -8.16
CA THR A 2 -6.32 -1.38 -7.00
C THR A 2 -6.84 -2.42 -6.01
N VAL A 3 -6.13 -2.66 -4.91
CA VAL A 3 -6.65 -3.53 -3.86
C VAL A 3 -7.81 -2.81 -3.21
N ASN A 4 -9.00 -3.06 -3.75
CA ASN A 4 -10.23 -2.62 -3.12
C ASN A 4 -10.47 -3.59 -1.96
N LEU A 5 -9.92 -3.25 -0.79
CA LEU A 5 -10.11 -4.09 0.38
C LEU A 5 -11.60 -4.12 0.74
N PRO A 6 -12.18 -5.32 0.91
CA PRO A 6 -13.53 -5.43 1.44
C PRO A 6 -13.55 -4.90 2.88
N GLU A 7 -14.75 -4.63 3.39
CA GLU A 7 -14.92 -4.17 4.77
C GLU A 7 -14.36 -5.17 5.79
N ILE A 8 -14.40 -6.47 5.47
CA ILE A 8 -13.94 -7.56 6.33
C ILE A 8 -12.89 -8.38 5.60
N LEU A 9 -11.80 -8.70 6.30
CA LEU A 9 -10.74 -9.61 5.86
C LEU A 9 -10.78 -10.90 6.70
N PHE A 10 -10.38 -12.01 6.08
CA PHE A 10 -10.17 -13.31 6.72
C PHE A 10 -8.70 -13.46 7.03
N VAL A 11 -8.36 -13.62 8.31
CA VAL A 11 -6.98 -13.71 8.75
C VAL A 11 -6.74 -15.07 9.37
N PRO A 12 -5.78 -15.86 8.85
CA PRO A 12 -5.44 -17.15 9.47
C PRO A 12 -4.79 -16.91 10.82
N ALA A 13 -5.23 -17.67 11.80
CA ALA A 13 -4.81 -17.49 13.18
C ALA A 13 -4.64 -18.81 13.91
N LEU A 14 -3.64 -18.89 14.75
CA LEU A 14 -3.46 -19.96 15.73
C LEU A 14 -4.06 -19.55 17.06
N ARG A 15 -4.86 -20.42 17.65
CA ARG A 15 -5.33 -20.22 19.01
C ARG A 15 -4.19 -20.51 20.00
N LYS A 16 -3.83 -19.54 20.82
CA LYS A 16 -2.85 -19.77 21.89
C LYS A 16 -3.41 -20.75 22.92
N ALA A 17 -2.66 -21.82 23.19
CA ALA A 17 -3.10 -22.89 24.08
C ALA A 17 -3.18 -22.47 25.57
N ASP A 18 -2.43 -21.44 25.98
CA ASP A 18 -2.18 -21.08 27.39
C ASP A 18 -2.79 -19.73 27.82
N SER A 19 -3.64 -19.08 27.03
CA SER A 19 -4.24 -17.83 27.44
C SER A 19 -5.71 -17.99 27.82
N ASP A 20 -6.04 -17.71 29.07
CA ASP A 20 -7.42 -17.48 29.55
C ASP A 20 -8.07 -16.27 28.85
N ALA A 21 -7.32 -15.50 28.09
CA ALA A 21 -7.78 -14.45 27.24
C ALA A 21 -7.76 -14.92 25.76
N SER A 22 -8.74 -14.52 25.01
CA SER A 22 -9.00 -14.75 23.56
C SER A 22 -7.87 -14.29 22.63
N GLY A 23 -6.62 -14.68 22.93
CA GLY A 23 -5.43 -14.30 22.17
C GLY A 23 -5.26 -15.22 20.95
N PHE A 24 -5.23 -14.64 19.78
CA PHE A 24 -4.83 -15.31 18.55
C PHE A 24 -3.44 -14.83 18.15
N GLU A 25 -2.67 -15.75 17.58
CA GLU A 25 -1.43 -15.41 16.89
C GLU A 25 -1.69 -15.40 15.39
N LEU A 26 -1.42 -14.26 14.74
CA LEU A 26 -1.59 -14.13 13.30
C LEU A 26 -0.49 -14.91 12.58
N LEU A 27 -0.88 -15.66 11.56
CA LEU A 27 0.08 -16.36 10.72
C LEU A 27 0.78 -15.38 9.79
N LYS A 28 2.08 -15.62 9.60
CA LYS A 28 2.91 -14.90 8.65
C LYS A 28 3.41 -15.87 7.57
N ALA A 29 3.41 -15.41 6.33
CA ALA A 29 4.12 -16.09 5.26
C ALA A 29 5.58 -15.62 5.23
N VAL A 30 6.48 -16.50 4.81
CA VAL A 30 7.88 -16.14 4.58
C VAL A 30 8.08 -15.96 3.10
N SER A 31 8.53 -14.77 2.68
CA SER A 31 8.85 -14.48 1.28
C SER A 31 10.09 -15.28 0.84
N PRO A 32 10.34 -15.41 -0.48
CA PRO A 32 11.56 -16.05 -0.99
C PRO A 32 12.85 -15.42 -0.46
N GLU A 33 12.81 -14.13 -0.12
CA GLU A 33 13.91 -13.37 0.48
C GLU A 33 14.06 -13.59 1.99
N GLY A 34 13.20 -14.41 2.60
CA GLY A 34 13.22 -14.74 4.02
C GLY A 34 12.51 -13.73 4.92
N VAL A 35 11.79 -12.77 4.36
CA VAL A 35 11.02 -11.78 5.13
C VAL A 35 9.70 -12.39 5.57
N SER A 36 9.38 -12.26 6.85
CA SER A 36 8.13 -12.75 7.44
C SER A 36 7.07 -11.65 7.36
N VAL A 37 5.96 -11.91 6.65
CA VAL A 37 4.93 -10.94 6.34
C VAL A 37 3.57 -11.47 6.81
N PRO A 38 2.78 -10.68 7.59
CA PRO A 38 1.39 -11.02 7.89
C PRO A 38 0.58 -11.24 6.62
N ILE A 39 -0.35 -12.20 6.66
CA ILE A 39 -1.21 -12.52 5.51
C ILE A 39 -2.68 -12.34 5.86
N ALA A 40 -3.46 -11.86 4.90
CA ALA A 40 -4.91 -11.75 5.00
C ALA A 40 -5.57 -12.06 3.66
N PHE A 41 -6.86 -12.37 3.68
CA PHE A 41 -7.58 -12.78 2.49
C PHE A 41 -8.89 -12.01 2.37
N THR A 42 -9.20 -11.62 1.14
CA THR A 42 -10.47 -10.96 0.81
C THR A 42 -11.65 -11.91 0.78
N LYS A 43 -11.40 -13.22 0.61
CA LYS A 43 -12.40 -14.28 0.56
C LYS A 43 -11.95 -15.50 1.37
N LEU A 44 -12.90 -16.15 2.02
CA LEU A 44 -12.63 -17.39 2.76
C LEU A 44 -12.10 -18.51 1.84
N GLU A 45 -12.57 -18.56 0.62
CA GLU A 45 -12.14 -19.55 -0.39
C GLU A 45 -10.64 -19.39 -0.72
N PHE A 46 -10.14 -18.18 -0.77
CA PHE A 46 -8.71 -17.90 -1.02
C PHE A 46 -7.85 -18.38 0.15
N LEU A 47 -8.31 -18.19 1.38
CA LEU A 47 -7.64 -18.73 2.57
C LEU A 47 -7.63 -20.27 2.54
N GLN A 48 -8.74 -20.89 2.18
CA GLN A 48 -8.82 -22.36 2.08
C GLN A 48 -7.86 -22.90 1.02
N HIS A 49 -7.86 -22.30 -0.16
CA HIS A 49 -6.92 -22.67 -1.23
C HIS A 49 -5.45 -22.49 -0.82
N PHE A 50 -5.14 -21.38 -0.15
CA PHE A 50 -3.80 -21.16 0.39
C PHE A 50 -3.42 -22.24 1.41
N ALA A 51 -4.32 -22.58 2.35
CA ALA A 51 -4.07 -23.58 3.36
C ALA A 51 -3.84 -24.99 2.75
N GLU A 52 -4.56 -25.33 1.69
CA GLU A 52 -4.36 -26.58 0.95
C GLU A 52 -2.99 -26.56 0.21
N ALA A 53 -2.69 -25.50 -0.52
CA ALA A 53 -1.47 -25.38 -1.31
C ALA A 53 -0.20 -25.39 -0.45
N THR A 54 -0.29 -24.86 0.79
CA THR A 54 0.84 -24.78 1.72
C THR A 54 0.91 -25.93 2.73
N GLY A 55 -0.06 -26.88 2.69
CA GLY A 55 -0.14 -28.02 3.61
C GLY A 55 -0.59 -27.65 5.02
N LEU A 56 -1.11 -26.45 5.24
CA LEU A 56 -1.58 -25.98 6.55
C LEU A 56 -2.85 -26.69 7.04
N THR A 57 -3.59 -27.35 6.16
CA THR A 57 -4.80 -28.14 6.50
C THR A 57 -4.52 -29.29 7.46
N GLY A 58 -3.29 -29.81 7.47
CA GLY A 58 -2.84 -30.88 8.37
C GLY A 58 -2.16 -30.40 9.66
N HIS A 59 -2.09 -29.09 9.90
CA HIS A 59 -1.39 -28.52 11.05
C HIS A 59 -2.07 -28.88 12.38
N GLN A 60 -1.27 -29.13 13.41
CA GLN A 60 -1.77 -29.37 14.79
C GLN A 60 -1.07 -28.39 15.76
N PRO A 61 -1.81 -27.55 16.47
CA PRO A 61 -3.29 -27.41 16.48
C PRO A 61 -3.83 -26.89 15.14
N PRO A 62 -5.10 -27.16 14.83
CA PRO A 62 -5.72 -26.69 13.60
C PRO A 62 -5.64 -25.17 13.46
N ILE A 63 -5.31 -24.72 12.27
CA ILE A 63 -5.31 -23.28 11.94
C ILE A 63 -6.76 -22.88 11.72
N GLY A 64 -7.23 -21.95 12.51
CA GLY A 64 -8.49 -21.29 12.34
C GLY A 64 -8.38 -20.01 11.51
N HIS A 65 -9.46 -19.25 11.46
CA HIS A 65 -9.43 -17.89 10.94
C HIS A 65 -10.28 -16.98 11.82
N VAL A 66 -9.94 -15.70 11.78
CA VAL A 66 -10.75 -14.64 12.36
C VAL A 66 -11.19 -13.69 11.25
N GLN A 67 -12.40 -13.15 11.40
CA GLN A 67 -12.89 -12.09 10.55
C GLN A 67 -12.60 -10.75 11.22
N VAL A 68 -11.88 -9.89 10.54
CA VAL A 68 -11.44 -8.61 11.09
C VAL A 68 -11.81 -7.49 10.12
N PRO A 69 -12.38 -6.37 10.58
CA PRO A 69 -12.54 -5.20 9.74
C PRO A 69 -11.18 -4.76 9.19
N ALA A 70 -11.10 -4.51 7.89
CA ALA A 70 -9.83 -4.22 7.21
C ALA A 70 -9.08 -3.05 7.86
N GLY A 71 -9.78 -1.95 8.19
CA GLY A 71 -9.18 -0.82 8.87
C GLY A 71 -8.61 -1.16 10.25
N THR A 72 -9.30 -2.02 11.02
CA THR A 72 -8.83 -2.46 12.34
C THR A 72 -7.58 -3.32 12.22
N LEU A 73 -7.56 -4.26 11.27
CA LEU A 73 -6.38 -5.11 11.03
C LEU A 73 -5.17 -4.25 10.68
N LEU A 74 -5.31 -3.36 9.70
CA LEU A 74 -4.20 -2.50 9.25
C LEU A 74 -3.69 -1.60 10.37
N GLN A 75 -4.58 -1.06 11.21
CA GLN A 75 -4.19 -0.28 12.37
C GLN A 75 -3.39 -1.14 13.38
N GLN A 76 -3.86 -2.33 13.72
CA GLN A 76 -3.19 -3.21 14.68
C GLN A 76 -1.82 -3.65 14.18
N LEU A 77 -1.69 -3.94 12.88
CA LEU A 77 -0.41 -4.31 12.28
C LEU A 77 0.58 -3.13 12.32
N ALA A 78 0.13 -1.92 11.98
CA ALA A 78 0.95 -0.72 12.09
C ALA A 78 1.40 -0.46 13.54
N GLU A 79 0.49 -0.58 14.51
CA GLU A 79 0.81 -0.41 15.95
C GLU A 79 1.78 -1.48 16.45
N SER A 80 1.79 -2.68 15.85
CA SER A 80 2.75 -3.75 16.17
C SER A 80 4.09 -3.64 15.43
N GLY A 81 4.26 -2.61 14.59
CA GLY A 81 5.51 -2.36 13.87
C GLY A 81 5.71 -3.26 12.65
N GLU A 82 4.65 -3.89 12.15
CA GLU A 82 4.73 -4.67 10.92
C GLU A 82 4.77 -3.72 9.71
N PRO A 83 5.80 -3.79 8.86
CA PRO A 83 5.97 -2.82 7.77
C PRO A 83 5.02 -3.05 6.60
N GLU A 84 4.54 -4.27 6.43
CA GLU A 84 3.67 -4.64 5.31
C GLU A 84 2.72 -5.79 5.65
N VAL A 85 1.70 -5.99 4.82
CA VAL A 85 0.81 -7.14 4.83
C VAL A 85 0.60 -7.66 3.40
N CYS A 86 0.59 -8.98 3.24
CA CYS A 86 0.26 -9.61 1.97
C CYS A 86 -1.23 -9.97 1.96
N ILE A 87 -1.95 -9.46 0.96
CA ILE A 87 -3.37 -9.75 0.74
C ILE A 87 -3.49 -10.77 -0.39
N ASP A 88 -4.31 -11.79 -0.17
CA ASP A 88 -4.60 -12.86 -1.11
C ASP A 88 -3.34 -13.57 -1.69
N PRO A 89 -2.37 -14.00 -0.85
CA PRO A 89 -1.19 -14.69 -1.35
C PRO A 89 -1.54 -15.92 -2.19
N LEU A 90 -0.76 -16.16 -3.24
CA LEU A 90 -0.95 -17.22 -4.24
C LEU A 90 -2.22 -17.09 -5.10
N GLN A 91 -2.87 -15.93 -5.10
CA GLN A 91 -4.01 -15.63 -5.98
C GLN A 91 -3.59 -14.61 -7.04
N GLU A 92 -4.33 -14.54 -8.13
CA GLU A 92 -4.15 -13.49 -9.15
C GLU A 92 -4.36 -12.07 -8.57
N SER A 93 -5.09 -11.97 -7.47
CA SER A 93 -5.33 -10.74 -6.71
C SER A 93 -4.28 -10.45 -5.65
N GLU A 94 -3.17 -11.19 -5.62
CA GLU A 94 -2.12 -10.98 -4.63
C GLU A 94 -1.63 -9.54 -4.64
N ALA A 95 -1.62 -8.92 -3.46
CA ALA A 95 -1.11 -7.57 -3.28
C ALA A 95 -0.36 -7.44 -1.97
N ARG A 96 0.76 -6.73 -1.99
CA ARG A 96 1.47 -6.31 -0.78
C ARG A 96 1.13 -4.87 -0.48
N LEU A 97 0.68 -4.63 0.74
CA LEU A 97 0.38 -3.29 1.24
C LEU A 97 1.44 -2.94 2.26
N SER A 98 2.25 -1.93 1.95
CA SER A 98 3.12 -1.29 2.92
C SER A 98 2.35 -0.17 3.61
N TYR A 99 2.55 0.00 4.90
CA TYR A 99 1.88 1.04 5.66
C TYR A 99 2.83 1.64 6.69
N THR A 100 2.61 2.91 6.93
CA THR A 100 3.18 3.65 8.03
C THR A 100 2.12 3.87 9.10
N ASN A 101 2.49 4.40 10.25
CA ASN A 101 1.62 4.57 11.42
C ASN A 101 0.25 5.20 11.12
N ASN A 102 0.04 5.84 9.96
CA ASN A 102 -1.20 6.54 9.63
C ASN A 102 -1.69 6.36 8.18
N GLY A 103 -0.96 5.70 7.30
CA GLY A 103 -1.36 5.52 5.90
C GLY A 103 -0.93 4.19 5.30
N VAL A 104 -1.59 3.78 4.24
CA VAL A 104 -1.26 2.57 3.48
C VAL A 104 -0.63 2.98 2.17
N LEU A 105 0.65 2.64 1.99
CA LEU A 105 1.30 2.69 0.68
C LEU A 105 1.01 1.38 -0.05
N SER A 106 0.24 1.43 -1.12
CA SER A 106 0.00 0.25 -1.93
C SER A 106 1.06 0.14 -3.03
N GLN A 107 1.90 -0.89 -2.99
CA GLN A 107 2.62 -1.31 -4.18
C GLN A 107 1.64 -2.03 -5.10
N GLN A 108 1.28 -1.38 -6.19
CA GLN A 108 0.52 -2.03 -7.24
C GLN A 108 1.48 -2.66 -8.23
N ILE A 109 1.45 -3.99 -8.33
CA ILE A 109 1.98 -4.67 -9.51
C ILE A 109 0.89 -4.52 -10.57
N ALA A 110 1.08 -3.58 -11.49
CA ALA A 110 0.18 -3.45 -12.63
C ALA A 110 0.37 -4.65 -13.55
N GLU A 111 -0.72 -5.24 -14.00
CA GLU A 111 -0.66 -6.21 -15.10
C GLU A 111 -0.05 -5.57 -16.35
N GLU A 112 0.57 -6.38 -17.20
CA GLU A 112 1.29 -5.94 -18.40
C GLU A 112 0.44 -5.04 -19.33
N ASN A 113 -0.88 -5.10 -19.22
CA ASN A 113 -1.85 -4.35 -20.02
C ASN A 113 -2.72 -3.36 -19.21
N ALA A 114 -2.35 -3.05 -17.97
CA ALA A 114 -3.11 -2.11 -17.17
C ALA A 114 -3.10 -0.70 -17.78
N VAL A 115 -4.26 -0.06 -17.83
CA VAL A 115 -4.39 1.33 -18.29
C VAL A 115 -4.36 2.25 -17.09
N PHE A 116 -3.39 3.17 -17.07
CA PHE A 116 -3.26 4.20 -16.06
C PHE A 116 -3.99 5.47 -16.50
N GLU A 117 -5.00 5.85 -15.77
CA GLU A 117 -5.67 7.15 -15.92
C GLU A 117 -5.06 8.09 -14.86
N ILE A 118 -4.28 9.08 -15.31
CA ILE A 118 -3.61 10.06 -14.45
C ILE A 118 -4.13 11.43 -14.81
N GLU A 119 -4.70 12.12 -13.84
CA GLU A 119 -5.39 13.39 -14.03
C GLU A 119 -5.08 14.36 -12.88
N THR A 120 -5.46 15.61 -13.08
CA THR A 120 -5.54 16.59 -11.99
C THR A 120 -6.59 16.13 -10.98
N PRO A 121 -6.34 16.21 -9.66
CA PRO A 121 -7.28 15.77 -8.64
C PRO A 121 -8.66 16.43 -8.82
N LYS A 122 -9.70 15.63 -8.93
CA LYS A 122 -11.10 16.12 -9.03
C LYS A 122 -11.58 16.71 -7.71
N VAL A 123 -11.11 16.14 -6.61
CA VAL A 123 -11.34 16.65 -5.26
C VAL A 123 -9.98 17.03 -4.69
N PRO A 124 -9.72 18.34 -4.52
CA PRO A 124 -8.46 18.78 -3.94
C PRO A 124 -8.33 18.25 -2.50
N LEU A 125 -7.12 17.84 -2.15
CA LEU A 125 -6.81 17.54 -0.74
C LEU A 125 -6.92 18.80 0.10
N ASP A 126 -7.27 18.62 1.38
CA ASP A 126 -7.28 19.69 2.35
C ASP A 126 -5.92 20.42 2.36
N GLU A 127 -5.95 21.76 2.36
CA GLU A 127 -4.76 22.60 2.34
C GLU A 127 -3.79 22.28 3.49
N GLN A 128 -4.29 21.82 4.63
CA GLN A 128 -3.43 21.38 5.72
C GLN A 128 -2.56 20.18 5.34
N HIS A 129 -3.10 19.21 4.59
CA HIS A 129 -2.35 18.06 4.12
C HIS A 129 -1.33 18.45 3.05
N VAL A 130 -1.70 19.37 2.17
CA VAL A 130 -0.79 19.90 1.14
C VAL A 130 0.36 20.69 1.78
N GLU A 131 0.07 21.53 2.76
CA GLU A 131 1.10 22.30 3.48
C GLU A 131 2.08 21.41 4.26
N ARG A 132 1.60 20.33 4.82
CA ARG A 132 2.45 19.32 5.46
C ARG A 132 3.35 18.62 4.45
N LEU A 133 2.79 18.24 3.30
CA LEU A 133 3.57 17.65 2.21
C LEU A 133 4.71 18.58 1.78
N ARG A 134 4.43 19.88 1.63
CA ARG A 134 5.46 20.89 1.33
C ARG A 134 6.58 20.94 2.37
N LYS A 135 6.22 20.87 3.65
CA LYS A 135 7.20 20.86 4.75
C LYS A 135 8.06 19.60 4.75
N VAL A 136 7.45 18.45 4.55
CA VAL A 136 8.19 17.18 4.45
C VAL A 136 9.11 17.21 3.25
N ALA A 137 8.63 17.58 2.07
CA ALA A 137 9.44 17.66 0.85
C ALA A 137 10.60 18.64 1.01
N ALA A 138 10.38 19.78 1.67
CA ALA A 138 11.42 20.77 1.92
C ALA A 138 12.52 20.29 2.88
N SER A 139 12.18 19.38 3.80
CA SER A 139 13.15 18.81 4.76
C SER A 139 14.07 17.77 4.15
N LEU A 140 13.68 17.15 3.05
CA LEU A 140 14.43 16.08 2.40
C LEU A 140 15.40 16.65 1.35
N PRO A 141 16.71 16.44 1.48
CA PRO A 141 17.73 17.16 0.69
C PRO A 141 17.61 16.90 -0.81
N HIS A 142 17.23 15.69 -1.20
CA HIS A 142 17.22 15.25 -2.60
C HIS A 142 15.91 15.50 -3.33
N VAL A 143 14.83 15.89 -2.64
CA VAL A 143 13.56 16.21 -3.27
C VAL A 143 13.63 17.57 -3.96
N GLN A 144 13.46 17.59 -5.27
CA GLN A 144 13.49 18.79 -6.09
C GLN A 144 12.09 19.32 -6.39
N ARG A 145 11.17 18.42 -6.74
CA ARG A 145 9.80 18.80 -7.07
C ARG A 145 8.82 17.68 -6.70
N VAL A 146 7.63 18.07 -6.28
CA VAL A 146 6.53 17.13 -5.98
C VAL A 146 5.26 17.61 -6.65
N TRP A 147 4.63 16.74 -7.40
CA TRP A 147 3.30 16.92 -7.95
C TRP A 147 2.30 16.08 -7.15
N LEU A 148 1.14 16.65 -6.90
CA LEU A 148 -0.01 15.94 -6.35
C LEU A 148 -1.06 15.76 -7.44
N MET A 149 -1.25 14.55 -7.87
CA MET A 149 -2.15 14.16 -8.94
C MET A 149 -3.16 13.12 -8.44
N GLU A 150 -3.99 12.64 -9.32
CA GLU A 150 -4.90 11.53 -9.08
C GLU A 150 -4.62 10.41 -10.07
N MET A 151 -4.55 9.17 -9.60
CA MET A 151 -4.34 8.01 -10.45
C MET A 151 -5.43 6.97 -10.21
N ALA A 152 -6.01 6.51 -11.31
CA ALA A 152 -6.87 5.36 -11.34
C ALA A 152 -6.24 4.29 -12.24
N ILE A 153 -6.31 3.03 -11.82
CA ILE A 153 -5.81 1.90 -12.61
C ILE A 153 -7.01 1.10 -13.08
N ARG A 154 -7.15 1.00 -14.38
CA ARG A 154 -8.17 0.18 -15.03
C ARG A 154 -7.54 -1.14 -15.45
N ASP A 155 -8.08 -2.22 -14.94
CA ASP A 155 -7.78 -3.56 -15.42
C ASP A 155 -8.43 -3.76 -16.79
N SER A 156 -7.64 -4.21 -17.77
CA SER A 156 -8.14 -4.46 -19.12
C SER A 156 -9.13 -5.63 -19.21
N ALA A 157 -9.18 -6.47 -18.18
CA ALA A 157 -10.02 -7.66 -18.15
C ALA A 157 -11.44 -7.41 -17.61
N ASP A 158 -11.70 -6.29 -16.93
CA ASP A 158 -13.00 -6.02 -16.30
C ASP A 158 -13.52 -4.60 -16.58
N ASP A 159 -14.08 -4.43 -17.78
CA ASP A 159 -14.68 -3.16 -18.23
C ASP A 159 -15.85 -2.66 -17.35
N ASN A 160 -16.35 -3.46 -16.43
CA ASN A 160 -17.52 -3.14 -15.59
C ASN A 160 -17.16 -2.51 -14.25
N LYS A 161 -15.90 -2.55 -13.82
CA LYS A 161 -15.47 -1.89 -12.58
C LYS A 161 -14.97 -0.48 -12.88
N LEU A 162 -15.66 0.50 -12.31
CA LEU A 162 -15.15 1.87 -12.30
C LEU A 162 -13.87 1.90 -11.44
N PRO A 163 -12.75 2.37 -12.00
CA PRO A 163 -11.52 2.50 -11.23
C PRO A 163 -11.71 3.53 -10.11
N ILE A 164 -11.19 3.21 -8.93
CA ILE A 164 -11.24 4.13 -7.79
C ILE A 164 -10.01 5.04 -7.88
N PRO A 165 -10.22 6.35 -8.09
CA PRO A 165 -9.12 7.31 -8.12
C PRO A 165 -8.47 7.41 -6.74
N ARG A 166 -7.13 7.55 -6.71
CA ARG A 166 -6.33 7.70 -5.49
C ARG A 166 -5.32 8.82 -5.65
N PRO A 167 -4.97 9.51 -4.57
CA PRO A 167 -3.87 10.44 -4.61
C PRO A 167 -2.61 9.78 -5.17
N LEU A 168 -1.94 10.49 -6.06
CA LEU A 168 -0.66 10.13 -6.64
C LEU A 168 0.35 11.22 -6.35
N LEU A 169 1.41 10.87 -5.62
CA LEU A 169 2.60 11.69 -5.53
C LEU A 169 3.54 11.34 -6.67
N VAL A 170 3.92 12.33 -7.44
CA VAL A 170 5.01 12.22 -8.40
C VAL A 170 6.19 13.03 -7.88
N VAL A 171 7.34 12.39 -7.77
CA VAL A 171 8.51 12.97 -7.11
C VAL A 171 9.69 13.04 -8.06
N GLU A 172 10.29 14.21 -8.14
CA GLU A 172 11.57 14.44 -8.80
C GLU A 172 12.66 14.53 -7.74
N GLN A 173 13.71 13.74 -7.89
CA GLN A 173 14.90 13.77 -7.05
C GLN A 173 16.12 14.10 -7.90
N ASP A 174 17.15 14.70 -7.30
CA ASP A 174 18.42 15.04 -7.96
C ASP A 174 19.46 13.92 -7.87
N ILE A 175 19.06 12.74 -7.45
CA ILE A 175 19.89 11.53 -7.39
C ILE A 175 19.34 10.44 -8.31
N ASP A 176 20.23 9.57 -8.79
CA ASP A 176 19.87 8.44 -9.66
C ASP A 176 19.05 7.40 -8.90
N GLU A 177 18.04 6.81 -9.55
CA GLU A 177 17.17 5.77 -8.97
C GLU A 177 17.91 4.50 -8.51
N LYS A 178 19.16 4.31 -8.97
CA LYS A 178 20.01 3.20 -8.56
C LYS A 178 20.82 3.49 -7.29
N HIS A 179 20.77 4.71 -6.79
CA HIS A 179 21.47 5.10 -5.59
C HIS A 179 20.66 4.72 -4.36
N ASP A 180 21.30 4.17 -3.33
CA ASP A 180 20.62 3.73 -2.11
C ASP A 180 19.82 4.87 -1.45
N GLU A 181 20.37 6.09 -1.43
CA GLU A 181 19.70 7.28 -0.89
C GLU A 181 18.42 7.68 -1.66
N PHE A 182 18.27 7.26 -2.93
CA PHE A 182 17.01 7.48 -3.66
C PHE A 182 15.86 6.77 -3.00
N GLN A 183 16.06 5.49 -2.67
CA GLN A 183 15.05 4.67 -2.04
C GLN A 183 14.74 5.16 -0.62
N ASP A 184 15.77 5.53 0.14
CA ASP A 184 15.61 6.05 1.50
C ASP A 184 14.81 7.36 1.50
N THR A 185 15.16 8.32 0.65
CA THR A 185 14.41 9.58 0.49
C THR A 185 12.95 9.33 0.06
N TRP A 186 12.76 8.38 -0.84
CA TRP A 186 11.43 7.98 -1.31
C TRP A 186 10.55 7.44 -0.18
N MET A 187 11.08 6.50 0.59
CA MET A 187 10.38 5.91 1.73
C MET A 187 10.09 6.95 2.80
N GLU A 188 11.08 7.78 3.13
CA GLU A 188 10.95 8.82 4.15
C GLU A 188 9.87 9.86 3.79
N LEU A 189 9.82 10.30 2.52
CA LEU A 189 8.77 11.19 2.04
C LEU A 189 7.38 10.57 2.20
N GLY A 190 7.24 9.32 1.77
CA GLY A 190 5.99 8.58 1.89
C GLY A 190 5.55 8.42 3.34
N ASP A 191 6.45 7.98 4.19
CA ASP A 191 6.21 7.71 5.59
C ASP A 191 5.78 8.97 6.34
N GLN A 192 6.58 10.03 6.28
CA GLN A 192 6.30 11.28 6.98
C GLN A 192 5.01 11.96 6.50
N TRP A 193 4.69 11.86 5.20
CA TRP A 193 3.44 12.43 4.70
C TRP A 193 2.22 11.60 5.09
N CYS A 194 2.31 10.27 4.97
CA CYS A 194 1.21 9.36 5.30
C CYS A 194 0.82 9.42 6.78
N GLU A 195 1.74 9.76 7.69
CA GLU A 195 1.43 10.01 9.11
C GLU A 195 0.34 11.07 9.32
N HIS A 196 0.17 11.95 8.35
CA HIS A 196 -0.73 13.09 8.44
C HIS A 196 -2.02 12.93 7.62
N LEU A 197 -2.14 11.86 6.86
CA LEU A 197 -3.36 11.57 6.10
C LEU A 197 -4.43 10.91 6.98
N PRO A 198 -5.69 11.03 6.60
CA PRO A 198 -6.76 10.26 7.25
C PRO A 198 -6.43 8.76 7.22
N ARG A 199 -6.69 8.07 8.32
CA ARG A 199 -6.42 6.63 8.43
C ARG A 199 -7.09 5.87 7.29
N GLY A 200 -6.34 4.96 6.67
CA GLY A 200 -6.80 4.15 5.54
C GLY A 200 -6.75 4.86 4.18
N THR A 201 -6.17 6.07 4.10
CA THR A 201 -5.91 6.71 2.80
C THR A 201 -4.80 5.96 2.09
N ALA A 202 -5.13 5.33 0.96
CA ALA A 202 -4.13 4.73 0.08
C ALA A 202 -3.55 5.79 -0.86
N VAL A 203 -2.23 5.85 -0.95
CA VAL A 203 -1.50 6.79 -1.81
C VAL A 203 -0.62 6.01 -2.77
N ASN A 204 -0.61 6.44 -4.03
CA ASN A 204 0.35 5.96 -5.00
C ASN A 204 1.54 6.93 -5.06
N MET A 205 2.73 6.38 -5.30
CA MET A 205 3.94 7.19 -5.51
C MET A 205 4.66 6.70 -6.75
N LEU A 206 5.10 7.64 -7.59
CA LEU A 206 5.86 7.34 -8.80
C LEU A 206 6.99 8.36 -8.99
N PRO A 207 8.16 7.94 -9.49
CA PRO A 207 9.18 8.88 -9.91
C PRO A 207 8.70 9.65 -11.15
N HIS A 208 9.13 10.90 -11.31
CA HIS A 208 8.69 11.81 -12.37
C HIS A 208 8.94 11.29 -13.79
N ASN A 209 9.95 10.46 -13.95
CA ASN A 209 10.36 9.85 -15.21
C ASN A 209 9.70 8.50 -15.49
N ALA A 210 8.86 7.99 -14.58
CA ALA A 210 8.15 6.74 -14.79
C ALA A 210 7.24 6.81 -16.03
N PRO A 211 7.20 5.76 -16.88
CA PRO A 211 6.44 5.78 -18.13
C PRO A 211 4.97 6.24 -17.98
N PRO A 212 4.23 5.86 -16.94
CA PRO A 212 2.83 6.28 -16.80
C PRO A 212 2.64 7.79 -16.59
N VAL A 213 3.63 8.50 -16.03
CA VAL A 213 3.49 9.91 -15.63
C VAL A 213 4.32 10.89 -16.46
N LYS A 214 5.42 10.44 -17.04
CA LYS A 214 6.43 11.29 -17.70
C LYS A 214 5.85 12.35 -18.63
N ASP A 215 4.84 12.00 -19.44
CA ASP A 215 4.24 12.90 -20.43
C ASP A 215 2.90 13.50 -19.96
N ARG A 216 2.58 13.35 -18.68
CA ARG A 216 1.27 13.76 -18.10
C ARG A 216 1.41 14.75 -16.94
N LEU A 217 2.62 15.18 -16.63
CA LEU A 217 2.88 16.14 -15.57
C LEU A 217 2.32 17.51 -15.95
N VAL A 218 1.61 18.12 -15.02
CA VAL A 218 0.95 19.43 -15.22
C VAL A 218 1.45 20.38 -14.14
N ASP A 219 1.92 21.56 -14.54
CA ASP A 219 2.49 22.57 -13.63
C ASP A 219 1.50 23.01 -12.54
N SER A 220 0.21 23.02 -12.84
CA SER A 220 -0.83 23.34 -11.84
C SER A 220 -0.96 22.31 -10.71
N CYS A 221 -0.38 21.13 -10.86
CA CYS A 221 -0.35 20.09 -9.84
C CYS A 221 0.92 20.11 -8.99
N VAL A 222 1.86 21.02 -9.25
CA VAL A 222 3.08 21.20 -8.45
C VAL A 222 2.71 21.71 -7.08
N VAL A 223 3.00 20.94 -6.05
CA VAL A 223 2.76 21.31 -4.64
C VAL A 223 4.05 21.76 -3.96
N TYR A 224 5.20 21.32 -4.45
CA TYR A 224 6.50 21.72 -3.96
C TYR A 224 7.50 21.83 -5.11
N SER A 225 8.35 22.85 -5.07
CA SER A 225 9.52 23.02 -5.94
C SER A 225 10.64 23.67 -5.15
N ARG A 226 11.81 23.05 -5.14
CA ARG A 226 13.00 23.64 -4.55
C ARG A 226 13.47 24.76 -5.47
N GLU A 227 13.57 25.96 -4.93
CA GLU A 227 14.18 27.08 -5.67
C GLU A 227 15.67 26.80 -5.86
N SER A 228 16.14 26.95 -7.10
CA SER A 228 17.54 26.77 -7.50
C SER A 228 18.40 27.92 -7.03
#